data_d5bc9d1a0f2e5b0ae42a4fff770cd8f9
#
_entry.id   d5bc9d1a0f2e5b0ae42a4fff770cd8f9
#
_cell.length_a   1.000
_cell.length_b   1.000
_cell.length_c   1.000
_cell.angle_alpha   90.00
_cell.angle_beta   90.00
_cell.angle_gamma   90.00
#
_symmetry.space_group_name_H-M   'P 1'
#
loop_
_entity.id
_entity.type
_entity.pdbx_description
1 polymer ?
#
loop_
_entity_poly.entity_id
_entity_poly.type
_entity_poly.pdbx_seq_one_letter_code
_entity_poly.pdbx_strand_id
1 'polypeptide(L)'
;MTRNRTLSPAFVAANTGMLWLATGIAACALWPIYQSAQLVILVAVATVLGSVLAILGAMFRWSTLVVLIALIAVFLAVGVPLAIPDSATFGVLPTTDGLVSLLTGTALGWKQLLTITLPVGSYQALLVPALILVLGTVTPALSAALRSRRGDLGTLGPIVLFVVATAFGPDTAAWPLQLSLGLLAAILLWLIWRRAYRGRAAIRSLDSTPTDAAGAPIDASRDRGSGFRAFIGAGIILVVAGTTAVGAAIALPPTADRQVIRSSIVQPFDPRDYPSPLSGFRSYEKPPTADDTMLTVSGLPKGGRIRIATLDDYDGVVYSVGTDQPGSVSGSFTRVPYTFDQSALRGTQVSLSVVVGGYSGVWLPTIGQFESISFGGPDAATLRDSFYYNDNSGTAAVVRPVTSGDQYTLKAVLPFQPTAKQQATLTPGTAQLPRIGVLPDALSTVLDGYLSGENTPGQRLAAMIAAIKQNGYISHGVSADEPLSRSGHAADRITQLLSDQRMIGDQEQYAVTAALMARQLGFPARVVFGFAPDTTGASSSTVVRGSDISAWIEVDTATYGWVTIDPTPPPRAIPAEQPQQPTQIARP
;
A
#
# COMPACT_ATOMS: atom_id res chain seq x y z
N MET A 1 7.80 -15.13 58.64
CA MET A 1 9.08 -14.40 58.46
C MET A 1 9.44 -14.38 56.98
N THR A 2 9.20 -13.27 56.30
CA THR A 2 9.49 -13.08 54.87
C THR A 2 10.96 -12.72 54.72
N ARG A 3 11.76 -13.71 54.32
CA ARG A 3 13.22 -13.56 54.09
C ARG A 3 13.42 -12.47 53.00
N ASN A 4 14.11 -11.40 53.38
CA ASN A 4 14.54 -10.32 52.49
C ASN A 4 15.43 -10.88 51.37
N ARG A 5 14.83 -11.28 50.21
CA ARG A 5 15.62 -11.62 49.03
C ARG A 5 16.06 -10.32 48.35
N THR A 6 17.26 -9.88 48.67
CA THR A 6 17.93 -8.86 47.84
C THR A 6 18.16 -9.47 46.46
N LEU A 7 17.67 -8.81 45.42
CA LEU A 7 17.90 -9.22 44.04
C LEU A 7 19.40 -9.10 43.74
N SER A 8 20.08 -10.21 43.43
CA SER A 8 21.49 -10.12 43.07
C SER A 8 21.64 -9.36 41.74
N PRO A 9 22.61 -8.43 41.62
CA PRO A 9 22.82 -7.68 40.38
C PRO A 9 23.00 -8.58 39.15
N ALA A 10 23.70 -9.71 39.33
CA ALA A 10 23.92 -10.69 38.27
C ALA A 10 22.60 -11.35 37.79
N PHE A 11 21.64 -11.58 38.70
CA PHE A 11 20.33 -12.13 38.37
C PHE A 11 19.49 -11.12 37.56
N VAL A 12 19.52 -9.86 37.96
CA VAL A 12 18.84 -8.77 37.23
C VAL A 12 19.43 -8.61 35.83
N ALA A 13 20.76 -8.48 35.75
CA ALA A 13 21.46 -8.30 34.48
C ALA A 13 21.21 -9.45 33.49
N ALA A 14 21.28 -10.70 33.96
CA ALA A 14 21.05 -11.85 33.08
C ALA A 14 19.59 -11.95 32.60
N ASN A 15 18.57 -11.71 33.47
CA ASN A 15 17.19 -11.69 33.03
C ASN A 15 16.93 -10.55 32.03
N THR A 16 17.50 -9.37 32.25
CA THR A 16 17.39 -8.22 31.35
C THR A 16 18.05 -8.52 29.99
N GLY A 17 19.27 -9.08 30.00
CA GLY A 17 19.98 -9.45 28.75
C GLY A 17 19.25 -10.51 27.94
N MET A 18 18.70 -11.56 28.60
CA MET A 18 17.91 -12.59 27.90
C MET A 18 16.60 -12.03 27.37
N LEU A 19 15.94 -11.14 28.11
CA LEU A 19 14.74 -10.45 27.62
C LEU A 19 15.06 -9.58 26.40
N TRP A 20 16.16 -8.81 26.45
CA TRP A 20 16.57 -7.95 25.34
C TRP A 20 16.86 -8.75 24.07
N LEU A 21 17.56 -9.88 24.22
CA LEU A 21 17.81 -10.79 23.10
C LEU A 21 16.51 -11.30 22.49
N ALA A 22 15.60 -11.84 23.33
CA ALA A 22 14.33 -12.37 22.85
C ALA A 22 13.42 -11.27 22.26
N THR A 23 13.37 -10.07 22.87
CA THR A 23 12.61 -8.92 22.36
C THR A 23 13.19 -8.41 21.05
N GLY A 24 14.52 -8.35 20.91
CA GLY A 24 15.17 -7.95 19.66
C GLY A 24 14.81 -8.87 18.49
N ILE A 25 14.87 -10.21 18.73
CA ILE A 25 14.46 -11.19 17.71
C ILE A 25 12.96 -11.03 17.36
N ALA A 26 12.10 -10.89 18.38
CA ALA A 26 10.67 -10.70 18.17
C ALA A 26 10.34 -9.41 17.44
N ALA A 27 11.06 -8.31 17.74
CA ALA A 27 10.88 -7.02 17.10
C ALA A 27 11.34 -7.00 15.63
N CYS A 28 12.23 -7.89 15.19
CA CYS A 28 12.55 -8.05 13.78
C CYS A 28 11.32 -8.43 12.93
N ALA A 29 10.30 -9.04 13.53
CA ALA A 29 9.03 -9.31 12.82
C ALA A 29 8.21 -8.03 12.53
N LEU A 30 8.51 -6.89 13.18
CA LEU A 30 7.94 -5.58 12.86
C LEU A 30 8.60 -4.92 11.64
N TRP A 31 9.81 -5.35 11.27
CA TRP A 31 10.57 -4.71 10.19
C TRP A 31 9.82 -4.65 8.86
N PRO A 32 9.16 -5.74 8.38
CA PRO A 32 8.41 -5.70 7.13
C PRO A 32 7.22 -4.72 7.15
N ILE A 33 6.74 -4.35 8.35
CA ILE A 33 5.62 -3.42 8.51
C ILE A 33 6.10 -1.97 8.36
N TYR A 34 7.25 -1.64 8.95
CA TYR A 34 7.66 -0.24 9.09
C TYR A 34 8.84 0.15 8.21
N GLN A 35 9.84 -0.70 8.04
CA GLN A 35 11.08 -0.45 7.26
C GLN A 35 11.69 0.95 7.50
N SER A 36 11.70 1.40 8.76
CA SER A 36 12.17 2.75 9.11
C SER A 36 13.20 2.71 10.23
N ALA A 37 14.19 3.63 10.16
CA ALA A 37 15.16 3.83 11.24
C ALA A 37 14.47 4.22 12.56
N GLN A 38 13.35 4.93 12.48
CA GLN A 38 12.57 5.35 13.64
C GLN A 38 12.02 4.16 14.43
N LEU A 39 11.62 3.06 13.76
CA LEU A 39 11.24 1.81 14.44
C LEU A 39 12.39 1.27 15.30
N VAL A 40 13.62 1.27 14.77
CA VAL A 40 14.79 0.74 15.50
C VAL A 40 15.06 1.58 16.75
N ILE A 41 15.01 2.91 16.61
CA ILE A 41 15.16 3.85 17.73
C ILE A 41 14.06 3.61 18.77
N LEU A 42 12.81 3.52 18.33
CA LEU A 42 11.65 3.27 19.19
C LEU A 42 11.81 1.96 19.97
N VAL A 43 12.13 0.84 19.30
CA VAL A 43 12.30 -0.48 19.93
C VAL A 43 13.43 -0.43 20.96
N ALA A 44 14.58 0.17 20.62
CA ALA A 44 15.72 0.27 21.52
C ALA A 44 15.38 1.09 22.78
N VAL A 45 14.86 2.32 22.60
CA VAL A 45 14.52 3.23 23.70
C VAL A 45 13.39 2.67 24.56
N ALA A 46 12.32 2.15 23.95
CA ALA A 46 11.19 1.56 24.69
C ALA A 46 11.62 0.32 25.49
N THR A 47 12.50 -0.52 24.94
CA THR A 47 13.05 -1.69 25.66
C THR A 47 13.88 -1.26 26.86
N VAL A 48 14.71 -0.24 26.73
CA VAL A 48 15.51 0.31 27.85
C VAL A 48 14.59 0.91 28.91
N LEU A 49 13.69 1.81 28.54
CA LEU A 49 12.77 2.49 29.47
C LEU A 49 11.85 1.51 30.19
N GLY A 50 11.27 0.54 29.46
CA GLY A 50 10.45 -0.53 30.05
C GLY A 50 11.23 -1.40 31.02
N SER A 51 12.51 -1.68 30.72
CA SER A 51 13.39 -2.44 31.61
C SER A 51 13.77 -1.66 32.87
N VAL A 52 14.13 -0.40 32.74
CA VAL A 52 14.42 0.50 33.88
C VAL A 52 13.21 0.57 34.80
N LEU A 53 12.01 0.78 34.24
CA LEU A 53 10.77 0.85 35.00
C LEU A 53 10.50 -0.47 35.77
N ALA A 54 10.68 -1.62 35.13
CA ALA A 54 10.50 -2.92 35.76
C ALA A 54 11.52 -3.18 36.89
N ILE A 55 12.78 -2.76 36.68
CA ILE A 55 13.85 -2.88 37.69
C ILE A 55 13.58 -1.97 38.89
N LEU A 56 13.25 -0.71 38.67
CA LEU A 56 12.87 0.24 39.72
C LEU A 56 11.66 -0.27 40.52
N GLY A 57 10.62 -0.74 39.81
CA GLY A 57 9.45 -1.34 40.44
C GLY A 57 9.79 -2.56 41.27
N ALA A 58 10.78 -3.37 40.88
CA ALA A 58 11.26 -4.52 41.65
C ALA A 58 12.10 -4.10 42.84
N MET A 59 12.99 -3.11 42.70
CA MET A 59 13.84 -2.58 43.78
C MET A 59 13.02 -1.89 44.88
N PHE A 60 12.11 -0.99 44.48
CA PHE A 60 11.28 -0.23 45.42
C PHE A 60 9.99 -0.96 45.84
N ARG A 61 9.78 -2.20 45.35
CA ARG A 61 8.60 -3.03 45.68
C ARG A 61 7.27 -2.32 45.34
N TRP A 62 7.21 -1.58 44.25
CA TRP A 62 6.00 -0.89 43.83
C TRP A 62 4.85 -1.89 43.63
N SER A 63 3.63 -1.45 43.93
CA SER A 63 2.45 -2.23 43.56
C SER A 63 2.29 -2.32 42.03
N THR A 64 1.53 -3.30 41.58
CA THR A 64 1.24 -3.42 40.12
C THR A 64 0.59 -2.17 39.57
N LEU A 65 -0.27 -1.52 40.37
CA LEU A 65 -0.94 -0.27 40.00
C LEU A 65 0.08 0.88 39.79
N VAL A 66 1.06 1.02 40.69
CA VAL A 66 2.10 2.06 40.58
C VAL A 66 2.96 1.81 39.34
N VAL A 67 3.31 0.55 39.03
CA VAL A 67 4.05 0.23 37.80
C VAL A 67 3.22 0.57 36.56
N LEU A 68 1.92 0.31 36.57
CA LEU A 68 1.03 0.65 35.46
C LEU A 68 0.91 2.17 35.26
N ILE A 69 0.72 2.94 36.35
CA ILE A 69 0.66 4.41 36.27
C ILE A 69 2.00 4.97 35.74
N ALA A 70 3.12 4.46 36.23
CA ALA A 70 4.44 4.87 35.77
C ALA A 70 4.67 4.49 34.29
N LEU A 71 4.17 3.34 33.83
CA LEU A 71 4.21 2.94 32.41
C LEU A 71 3.42 3.90 31.54
N ILE A 72 2.21 4.29 31.95
CA ILE A 72 1.40 5.29 31.25
C ILE A 72 2.10 6.65 31.24
N ALA A 73 2.72 7.05 32.34
CA ALA A 73 3.48 8.31 32.39
C ALA A 73 4.67 8.30 31.44
N VAL A 74 5.43 7.19 31.37
CA VAL A 74 6.51 7.01 30.40
C VAL A 74 5.96 7.04 28.98
N PHE A 75 4.87 6.34 28.69
CA PHE A 75 4.23 6.33 27.36
C PHE A 75 3.83 7.74 26.93
N LEU A 76 3.22 8.55 27.79
CA LEU A 76 2.85 9.93 27.45
C LEU A 76 4.06 10.85 27.29
N ALA A 77 5.11 10.67 28.11
CA ALA A 77 6.30 11.51 28.05
C ALA A 77 7.15 11.30 26.79
N VAL A 78 7.35 10.04 26.39
CA VAL A 78 8.22 9.71 25.26
C VAL A 78 7.45 9.27 24.01
N GLY A 79 6.13 9.12 24.09
CA GLY A 79 5.32 8.61 22.99
C GLY A 79 5.33 9.52 21.76
N VAL A 80 5.21 10.83 21.96
CA VAL A 80 5.25 11.79 20.85
C VAL A 80 6.61 11.78 20.15
N PRO A 81 7.75 12.00 20.83
CA PRO A 81 9.05 12.01 20.15
C PRO A 81 9.44 10.66 19.53
N LEU A 82 8.99 9.53 20.08
CA LEU A 82 9.33 8.22 19.53
C LEU A 82 8.40 7.74 18.42
N ALA A 83 7.10 8.02 18.54
CA ALA A 83 6.11 7.48 17.61
C ALA A 83 5.55 8.52 16.62
N ILE A 84 5.69 9.83 16.90
CA ILE A 84 5.18 10.91 16.05
C ILE A 84 6.21 12.06 16.01
N PRO A 85 7.45 11.82 15.54
CA PRO A 85 8.54 12.79 15.64
C PRO A 85 8.23 14.12 14.95
N ASP A 86 7.42 14.11 13.89
CA ASP A 86 7.01 15.32 13.15
C ASP A 86 6.16 16.29 13.98
N SER A 87 5.53 15.80 15.04
CA SER A 87 4.71 16.60 15.97
C SER A 87 5.45 16.96 17.26
N ALA A 88 6.76 16.67 17.35
CA ALA A 88 7.57 16.99 18.52
C ALA A 88 8.33 18.32 18.32
N THR A 89 8.27 19.22 19.30
CA THR A 89 9.08 20.43 19.30
C THR A 89 10.56 20.06 19.52
N PHE A 90 11.43 20.51 18.62
CA PHE A 90 12.86 20.14 18.59
C PHE A 90 13.11 18.62 18.55
N GLY A 91 12.14 17.83 18.09
CA GLY A 91 12.23 16.36 18.01
C GLY A 91 12.20 15.62 19.37
N VAL A 92 12.03 16.32 20.50
CA VAL A 92 12.12 15.70 21.85
C VAL A 92 10.94 16.06 22.75
N LEU A 93 10.39 17.26 22.63
CA LEU A 93 9.32 17.71 23.52
C LEU A 93 7.94 17.45 22.93
N PRO A 94 7.00 16.80 23.67
CA PRO A 94 5.65 16.58 23.20
C PRO A 94 4.87 17.89 23.08
N THR A 95 4.18 18.07 21.96
CA THR A 95 3.22 19.15 21.75
C THR A 95 1.81 18.70 22.17
N THR A 96 0.89 19.65 22.39
CA THR A 96 -0.53 19.33 22.66
C THR A 96 -1.16 18.55 21.52
N ASP A 97 -0.92 18.94 20.27
CA ASP A 97 -1.42 18.27 19.07
C ASP A 97 -0.80 16.87 18.91
N GLY A 98 0.50 16.74 19.25
CA GLY A 98 1.19 15.45 19.29
C GLY A 98 0.59 14.51 20.34
N LEU A 99 0.20 15.01 21.52
CA LEU A 99 -0.46 14.20 22.55
C LEU A 99 -1.86 13.76 22.12
N VAL A 100 -2.65 14.63 21.49
CA VAL A 100 -3.94 14.26 20.91
C VAL A 100 -3.76 13.17 19.85
N SER A 101 -2.78 13.34 18.95
CA SER A 101 -2.45 12.35 17.93
C SER A 101 -1.95 11.03 18.53
N LEU A 102 -1.22 11.05 19.65
CA LEU A 102 -0.78 9.85 20.37
C LEU A 102 -1.98 9.10 20.97
N LEU A 103 -2.91 9.80 21.59
CA LEU A 103 -4.10 9.19 22.18
C LEU A 103 -5.05 8.65 21.11
N THR A 104 -5.28 9.39 20.02
CA THR A 104 -6.07 8.90 18.89
C THR A 104 -5.39 7.71 18.20
N GLY A 105 -4.06 7.72 18.06
CA GLY A 105 -3.26 6.61 17.54
C GLY A 105 -3.35 5.35 18.40
N THR A 106 -3.54 5.49 19.72
CA THR A 106 -3.76 4.35 20.63
C THR A 106 -5.06 3.60 20.30
N ALA A 107 -6.12 4.31 19.92
CA ALA A 107 -7.43 3.73 19.58
C ALA A 107 -7.52 3.34 18.10
N LEU A 108 -7.13 4.24 17.19
CA LEU A 108 -7.35 4.09 15.76
C LEU A 108 -6.16 3.50 15.00
N GLY A 109 -4.94 3.61 15.56
CA GLY A 109 -3.70 3.19 14.88
C GLY A 109 -3.70 1.71 14.48
N TRP A 110 -4.35 0.83 15.22
CA TRP A 110 -4.49 -0.59 14.90
C TRP A 110 -5.31 -0.82 13.64
N LYS A 111 -6.46 -0.14 13.52
CA LYS A 111 -7.30 -0.22 12.33
C LYS A 111 -6.59 0.38 11.12
N GLN A 112 -5.97 1.54 11.30
CA GLN A 112 -5.23 2.22 10.24
C GLN A 112 -4.06 1.38 9.74
N LEU A 113 -3.32 0.72 10.65
CA LEU A 113 -2.20 -0.16 10.30
C LEU A 113 -2.65 -1.34 9.41
N LEU A 114 -3.88 -1.83 9.56
CA LEU A 114 -4.42 -2.93 8.77
C LEU A 114 -4.97 -2.49 7.39
N THR A 115 -5.32 -1.21 7.23
CA THR A 115 -5.92 -0.67 6.00
C THR A 115 -4.94 0.09 5.11
N ILE A 116 -3.69 0.26 5.53
CA ILE A 116 -2.65 0.99 4.79
C ILE A 116 -1.69 -0.01 4.11
N THR A 117 -1.15 0.35 2.95
CA THR A 117 -0.10 -0.45 2.28
C THR A 117 1.18 -0.48 3.11
N LEU A 118 1.87 -1.62 3.08
CA LEU A 118 3.17 -1.79 3.72
C LEU A 118 4.30 -1.53 2.70
N PRO A 119 5.44 -0.98 3.13
CA PRO A 119 5.77 -0.53 4.49
C PRO A 119 5.18 0.83 4.83
N VAL A 120 4.81 1.05 6.12
CA VAL A 120 4.18 2.30 6.56
C VAL A 120 5.17 3.40 7.00
N GLY A 121 6.43 3.07 7.15
CA GLY A 121 7.45 4.03 7.60
C GLY A 121 7.18 4.62 8.98
N SER A 122 7.34 5.93 9.11
CA SER A 122 7.00 6.73 10.29
C SER A 122 5.73 7.58 10.07
N TYR A 123 4.84 7.13 9.19
CA TYR A 123 3.68 7.92 8.78
C TYR A 123 2.70 8.14 9.94
N GLN A 124 2.33 9.40 10.21
CA GLN A 124 1.39 9.81 11.26
C GLN A 124 1.67 9.11 12.61
N ALA A 125 0.61 8.61 13.27
CA ALA A 125 0.68 7.90 14.55
C ALA A 125 0.80 6.37 14.41
N LEU A 126 1.23 5.84 13.26
CA LEU A 126 1.25 4.39 13.01
C LEU A 126 2.36 3.64 13.77
N LEU A 127 3.37 4.34 14.29
CA LEU A 127 4.35 3.76 15.22
C LEU A 127 3.81 3.59 16.65
N VAL A 128 2.66 4.20 16.99
CA VAL A 128 2.04 4.08 18.33
C VAL A 128 1.71 2.63 18.69
N PRO A 129 1.12 1.79 17.81
CA PRO A 129 0.93 0.36 18.08
C PRO A 129 2.23 -0.37 18.41
N ALA A 130 3.34 -0.08 17.69
CA ALA A 130 4.63 -0.68 17.98
C ALA A 130 5.17 -0.27 19.36
N LEU A 131 5.04 1.01 19.73
CA LEU A 131 5.43 1.52 21.04
C LEU A 131 4.64 0.84 22.17
N ILE A 132 3.32 0.71 22.01
CA ILE A 132 2.44 0.02 22.96
C ILE A 132 2.85 -1.44 23.11
N LEU A 133 3.12 -2.14 21.98
CA LEU A 133 3.54 -3.54 22.00
C LEU A 133 4.87 -3.72 22.73
N VAL A 134 5.88 -2.90 22.45
CA VAL A 134 7.20 -3.06 23.06
C VAL A 134 7.14 -2.71 24.55
N LEU A 135 6.60 -1.56 24.95
CA LEU A 135 6.47 -1.17 26.35
C LEU A 135 5.55 -2.13 27.13
N GLY A 136 4.41 -2.48 26.53
CA GLY A 136 3.39 -3.34 27.13
C GLY A 136 3.80 -4.81 27.23
N THR A 137 4.84 -5.26 26.53
CA THR A 137 5.38 -6.62 26.65
C THR A 137 6.65 -6.67 27.49
N VAL A 138 7.57 -5.73 27.31
CA VAL A 138 8.87 -5.69 28.03
C VAL A 138 8.69 -5.44 29.52
N THR A 139 7.90 -4.42 29.89
CA THR A 139 7.74 -4.03 31.30
C THR A 139 7.09 -5.13 32.15
N PRO A 140 5.94 -5.72 31.75
CA PRO A 140 5.35 -6.83 32.51
C PRO A 140 6.22 -8.08 32.49
N ALA A 141 6.89 -8.39 31.37
CA ALA A 141 7.76 -9.55 31.24
C ALA A 141 8.91 -9.51 32.25
N LEU A 142 9.64 -8.38 32.30
CA LEU A 142 10.74 -8.24 33.25
C LEU A 142 10.24 -8.14 34.69
N SER A 143 9.13 -7.45 34.94
CA SER A 143 8.49 -7.40 36.25
C SER A 143 8.11 -8.81 36.73
N ALA A 144 7.52 -9.66 35.88
CA ALA A 144 7.22 -11.05 36.21
C ALA A 144 8.49 -11.87 36.45
N ALA A 145 9.52 -11.68 35.60
CA ALA A 145 10.79 -12.38 35.73
C ALA A 145 11.51 -12.07 37.06
N LEU A 146 11.43 -10.83 37.56
CA LEU A 146 12.13 -10.38 38.78
C LEU A 146 11.30 -10.58 40.05
N ARG A 147 9.97 -10.45 40.02
CA ARG A 147 9.09 -10.34 41.18
C ARG A 147 8.22 -11.57 41.43
N SER A 148 7.84 -12.30 40.36
CA SER A 148 6.88 -13.40 40.46
C SER A 148 7.55 -14.71 40.92
N ARG A 149 6.83 -15.50 41.71
CA ARG A 149 7.20 -16.91 41.99
C ARG A 149 7.25 -17.73 40.69
N ARG A 150 6.36 -17.42 39.73
CA ARG A 150 6.32 -18.01 38.38
C ARG A 150 7.03 -17.09 37.37
N GLY A 151 8.24 -16.65 37.68
CA GLY A 151 8.98 -15.69 36.83
C GLY A 151 9.26 -16.20 35.41
N ASP A 152 9.02 -17.49 35.14
CA ASP A 152 9.10 -18.06 33.79
C ASP A 152 8.01 -17.48 32.85
N LEU A 153 6.92 -16.92 33.40
CA LEU A 153 5.91 -16.19 32.65
C LEU A 153 6.48 -14.93 31.95
N GLY A 154 7.66 -14.46 32.36
CA GLY A 154 8.34 -13.36 31.65
C GLY A 154 8.67 -13.67 30.18
N THR A 155 8.79 -14.96 29.82
CA THR A 155 9.03 -15.36 28.43
C THR A 155 7.83 -15.13 27.51
N LEU A 156 6.62 -14.95 28.06
CA LEU A 156 5.42 -14.65 27.27
C LEU A 156 5.47 -13.28 26.59
N GLY A 157 6.19 -12.30 27.15
CA GLY A 157 6.30 -10.96 26.55
C GLY A 157 6.84 -10.99 25.13
N PRO A 158 8.05 -11.50 24.86
CA PRO A 158 8.58 -11.63 23.50
C PRO A 158 7.73 -12.52 22.60
N ILE A 159 7.06 -13.55 23.12
CA ILE A 159 6.14 -14.40 22.33
C ILE A 159 4.95 -13.58 21.85
N VAL A 160 4.29 -12.83 22.73
CA VAL A 160 3.15 -11.97 22.39
C VAL A 160 3.56 -10.92 21.37
N LEU A 161 4.71 -10.27 21.58
CA LEU A 161 5.25 -9.30 20.61
C LEU A 161 5.42 -9.94 19.23
N PHE A 162 6.04 -11.13 19.15
CA PHE A 162 6.27 -11.84 17.89
C PHE A 162 4.96 -12.24 17.21
N VAL A 163 4.01 -12.81 17.95
CA VAL A 163 2.71 -13.24 17.40
C VAL A 163 1.93 -12.05 16.86
N VAL A 164 1.85 -10.95 17.61
CA VAL A 164 1.13 -9.75 17.16
C VAL A 164 1.84 -9.13 15.95
N ALA A 165 3.17 -8.99 15.99
CA ALA A 165 3.94 -8.47 14.86
C ALA A 165 3.72 -9.29 13.59
N THR A 166 3.72 -10.62 13.71
CA THR A 166 3.47 -11.50 12.56
C THR A 166 2.01 -11.43 12.08
N ALA A 167 1.03 -11.26 12.95
CA ALA A 167 -0.38 -11.15 12.59
C ALA A 167 -0.72 -9.87 11.81
N PHE A 168 0.00 -8.77 12.10
CA PHE A 168 -0.15 -7.48 11.42
C PHE A 168 0.78 -7.30 10.21
N GLY A 169 1.70 -8.23 9.99
CA GLY A 169 2.66 -8.20 8.89
C GLY A 169 2.04 -8.46 7.51
N PRO A 170 2.86 -8.41 6.44
CA PRO A 170 2.45 -8.78 5.10
C PRO A 170 2.18 -10.30 5.00
N ASP A 171 1.51 -10.72 3.93
CA ASP A 171 1.31 -12.11 3.55
C ASP A 171 2.62 -12.86 3.30
N THR A 172 3.62 -12.15 2.74
CA THR A 172 4.99 -12.65 2.56
C THR A 172 5.82 -12.41 3.81
N ALA A 173 6.21 -13.47 4.51
CA ALA A 173 7.02 -13.35 5.72
C ALA A 173 8.51 -13.22 5.41
N ALA A 174 9.17 -12.20 5.97
CA ALA A 174 10.64 -12.09 5.93
C ALA A 174 11.26 -13.04 6.96
N TRP A 175 12.12 -13.94 6.51
CA TRP A 175 12.89 -14.90 7.34
C TRP A 175 12.06 -15.66 8.40
N PRO A 176 10.91 -16.28 8.03
CA PRO A 176 9.97 -16.83 9.00
C PRO A 176 10.58 -17.95 9.88
N LEU A 177 11.38 -18.82 9.27
CA LEU A 177 12.02 -19.93 9.94
C LEU A 177 13.12 -19.46 10.91
N GLN A 178 13.96 -18.53 10.45
CA GLN A 178 15.09 -18.01 11.23
C GLN A 178 14.61 -17.27 12.48
N LEU A 179 13.60 -16.41 12.33
CA LEU A 179 13.04 -15.64 13.46
C LEU A 179 12.32 -16.55 14.46
N SER A 180 11.54 -17.52 14.00
CA SER A 180 10.82 -18.46 14.87
C SER A 180 11.77 -19.35 15.66
N LEU A 181 12.77 -19.94 14.99
CA LEU A 181 13.77 -20.80 15.63
C LEU A 181 14.70 -19.99 16.55
N GLY A 182 15.09 -18.79 16.14
CA GLY A 182 15.91 -17.88 16.94
C GLY A 182 15.19 -17.48 18.24
N LEU A 183 13.91 -17.14 18.17
CA LEU A 183 13.09 -16.81 19.33
C LEU A 183 12.93 -18.02 20.25
N LEU A 184 12.61 -19.19 19.69
CA LEU A 184 12.49 -20.43 20.45
C LEU A 184 13.79 -20.74 21.19
N ALA A 185 14.95 -20.65 20.51
CA ALA A 185 16.25 -20.87 21.10
C ALA A 185 16.55 -19.89 22.25
N ALA A 186 16.26 -18.59 22.05
CA ALA A 186 16.46 -17.56 23.08
C ALA A 186 15.58 -17.83 24.31
N ILE A 187 14.32 -18.22 24.12
CA ILE A 187 13.40 -18.55 25.22
C ILE A 187 13.85 -19.79 25.96
N LEU A 188 14.23 -20.87 25.27
CA LEU A 188 14.71 -22.09 25.88
C LEU A 188 16.00 -21.83 26.66
N LEU A 189 16.94 -21.08 26.11
CA LEU A 189 18.18 -20.68 26.80
C LEU A 189 17.86 -19.91 28.07
N TRP A 190 16.92 -18.98 28.04
CA TRP A 190 16.48 -18.22 29.20
C TRP A 190 15.85 -19.12 30.27
N LEU A 191 14.95 -20.02 29.91
CA LEU A 191 14.30 -20.97 30.84
C LEU A 191 15.30 -21.94 31.47
N ILE A 192 16.25 -22.47 30.68
CA ILE A 192 17.30 -23.38 31.18
C ILE A 192 18.20 -22.64 32.17
N TRP A 193 18.66 -21.43 31.80
CA TRP A 193 19.46 -20.62 32.71
C TRP A 193 18.73 -20.33 34.04
N ARG A 194 17.44 -19.97 33.98
CA ARG A 194 16.62 -19.73 35.18
C ARG A 194 16.49 -20.98 36.06
N ARG A 195 16.26 -22.14 35.44
CA ARG A 195 16.19 -23.42 36.18
C ARG A 195 17.53 -23.75 36.85
N ALA A 196 18.63 -23.62 36.13
CA ALA A 196 19.96 -23.84 36.66
C ALA A 196 20.31 -22.86 37.80
N TYR A 197 19.93 -21.59 37.67
CA TYR A 197 20.13 -20.58 38.70
C TYR A 197 19.34 -20.92 39.99
N ARG A 198 18.07 -21.33 39.86
CA ARG A 198 17.22 -21.73 40.98
C ARG A 198 17.74 -23.00 41.66
N GLY A 199 18.20 -24.00 40.92
CA GLY A 199 18.82 -25.21 41.45
C GLY A 199 20.05 -24.89 42.29
N ARG A 200 20.96 -24.05 41.76
CA ARG A 200 22.16 -23.62 42.51
C ARG A 200 21.83 -22.81 43.78
N ALA A 201 20.75 -22.04 43.78
CA ALA A 201 20.30 -21.29 44.94
C ALA A 201 19.69 -22.20 46.00
N ALA A 202 18.99 -23.27 45.62
CA ALA A 202 18.45 -24.27 46.52
C ALA A 202 19.57 -25.07 47.21
N ILE A 203 20.58 -25.51 46.46
CA ILE A 203 21.75 -26.24 47.02
C ILE A 203 22.50 -25.38 48.05
N ARG A 204 22.79 -24.11 47.74
CA ARG A 204 23.44 -23.17 48.66
C ARG A 204 22.63 -22.92 49.93
N SER A 205 21.31 -23.09 49.93
CA SER A 205 20.46 -22.96 51.09
C SER A 205 20.48 -24.22 51.98
N LEU A 206 20.85 -25.37 51.43
CA LEU A 206 21.02 -26.64 52.15
C LEU A 206 22.41 -26.71 52.79
N ASP A 207 23.45 -26.19 52.16
CA ASP A 207 24.82 -26.11 52.70
C ASP A 207 24.95 -25.18 53.93
N SER A 208 23.94 -24.35 54.19
CA SER A 208 23.90 -23.46 55.37
C SER A 208 23.21 -24.10 56.61
N THR A 209 22.81 -25.37 56.54
CA THR A 209 22.37 -26.15 57.72
C THR A 209 23.58 -26.69 58.45
N PRO A 210 23.66 -26.53 59.79
CA PRO A 210 24.84 -27.00 60.56
C PRO A 210 25.03 -28.51 60.40
N THR A 211 26.26 -28.88 60.17
CA THR A 211 26.82 -30.24 60.12
C THR A 211 26.21 -31.14 61.15
N ASP A 212 25.74 -32.32 60.78
CA ASP A 212 25.44 -33.40 61.68
C ASP A 212 26.73 -33.84 62.44
N ALA A 213 26.56 -34.26 63.66
CA ALA A 213 27.62 -34.57 64.65
C ALA A 213 28.56 -35.75 64.28
N ALA A 214 28.69 -36.10 63.01
CA ALA A 214 29.51 -37.20 62.50
C ALA A 214 30.60 -36.82 61.47
N GLY A 215 30.82 -35.53 61.16
CA GLY A 215 32.06 -35.08 60.50
C GLY A 215 32.43 -35.69 59.15
N ALA A 216 31.50 -36.26 58.38
CA ALA A 216 31.80 -36.77 57.03
C ALA A 216 31.60 -35.74 55.96
N PRO A 217 32.59 -35.42 55.08
CA PRO A 217 32.43 -34.53 53.99
C PRO A 217 31.52 -35.17 52.96
N ILE A 218 30.32 -34.62 52.75
CA ILE A 218 29.46 -35.00 51.62
C ILE A 218 30.14 -34.51 50.35
N ASP A 219 30.50 -35.49 49.53
CA ASP A 219 31.26 -35.32 48.28
C ASP A 219 30.54 -34.37 47.29
N ALA A 220 30.98 -33.11 47.27
CA ALA A 220 30.46 -32.04 46.39
C ALA A 220 30.81 -32.26 44.89
N SER A 221 31.41 -33.40 44.55
CA SER A 221 31.89 -33.69 43.19
C SER A 221 30.81 -34.24 42.25
N ARG A 222 29.65 -34.67 42.78
CA ARG A 222 28.59 -35.29 41.95
C ARG A 222 27.68 -34.32 41.19
N ASP A 223 27.70 -33.01 41.47
CA ASP A 223 26.69 -32.09 40.97
C ASP A 223 27.14 -31.19 39.78
N ARG A 224 28.44 -31.24 39.41
CA ARG A 224 28.91 -30.55 38.19
C ARG A 224 28.43 -31.18 36.88
N GLY A 225 28.00 -32.47 36.92
CA GLY A 225 27.50 -33.18 35.75
C GLY A 225 26.02 -32.93 35.39
N SER A 226 25.19 -32.54 36.36
CA SER A 226 23.74 -32.39 36.12
C SER A 226 23.40 -31.16 35.29
N GLY A 227 24.10 -30.04 35.51
CA GLY A 227 23.92 -28.82 34.73
C GLY A 227 24.39 -28.97 33.27
N PHE A 228 25.52 -29.67 33.07
CA PHE A 228 26.05 -29.93 31.72
C PHE A 228 25.18 -30.93 30.94
N ARG A 229 24.66 -31.97 31.60
CA ARG A 229 23.68 -32.90 30.98
C ARG A 229 22.36 -32.21 30.60
N ALA A 230 21.86 -31.29 31.42
CA ALA A 230 20.68 -30.49 31.08
C ALA A 230 20.93 -29.55 29.90
N PHE A 231 22.15 -29.00 29.79
CA PHE A 231 22.54 -28.15 28.66
C PHE A 231 22.66 -28.95 27.35
N ILE A 232 23.25 -30.16 27.41
CA ILE A 232 23.33 -31.08 26.27
C ILE A 232 21.92 -31.55 25.86
N GLY A 233 21.08 -31.92 26.81
CA GLY A 233 19.69 -32.33 26.53
C GLY A 233 18.87 -31.24 25.84
N ALA A 234 19.02 -30.00 26.27
CA ALA A 234 18.37 -28.87 25.63
C ALA A 234 18.94 -28.58 24.24
N GLY A 235 20.26 -28.71 24.05
CA GLY A 235 20.89 -28.60 22.75
C GLY A 235 20.40 -29.68 21.78
N ILE A 236 20.25 -30.91 22.21
CA ILE A 236 19.69 -32.01 21.41
C ILE A 236 18.23 -31.72 21.02
N ILE A 237 17.40 -31.27 21.98
CA ILE A 237 16.00 -30.91 21.70
C ILE A 237 15.92 -29.78 20.65
N LEU A 238 16.78 -28.76 20.76
CA LEU A 238 16.87 -27.67 19.79
C LEU A 238 17.29 -28.15 18.40
N VAL A 239 18.29 -29.01 18.32
CA VAL A 239 18.76 -29.60 17.05
C VAL A 239 17.67 -30.46 16.44
N VAL A 240 17.03 -31.33 17.22
CA VAL A 240 15.93 -32.19 16.74
C VAL A 240 14.73 -31.34 16.31
N ALA A 241 14.31 -30.37 17.10
CA ALA A 241 13.21 -29.48 16.75
C ALA A 241 13.55 -28.64 15.50
N GLY A 242 14.78 -28.15 15.38
CA GLY A 242 15.26 -27.40 14.22
C GLY A 242 15.30 -28.25 12.95
N THR A 243 15.88 -29.44 13.02
CA THR A 243 15.95 -30.36 11.88
C THR A 243 14.57 -30.86 11.45
N THR A 244 13.68 -31.15 12.40
CA THR A 244 12.29 -31.53 12.13
C THR A 244 11.51 -30.40 11.49
N ALA A 245 11.67 -29.15 11.97
CA ALA A 245 11.00 -27.98 11.39
C ALA A 245 11.51 -27.67 9.98
N VAL A 246 12.82 -27.77 9.73
CA VAL A 246 13.41 -27.63 8.37
C VAL A 246 12.94 -28.75 7.46
N GLY A 247 12.95 -29.99 7.93
CA GLY A 247 12.45 -31.15 7.18
C GLY A 247 10.97 -31.01 6.83
N ALA A 248 10.13 -30.56 7.77
CA ALA A 248 8.73 -30.31 7.55
C ALA A 248 8.49 -29.16 6.56
N ALA A 249 9.26 -28.08 6.64
CA ALA A 249 9.16 -26.95 5.71
C ALA A 249 9.55 -27.30 4.27
N ILE A 250 10.48 -28.26 4.09
CA ILE A 250 10.89 -28.76 2.77
C ILE A 250 9.88 -29.77 2.24
N ALA A 251 9.36 -30.67 3.11
CA ALA A 251 8.46 -31.74 2.71
C ALA A 251 7.00 -31.29 2.53
N LEU A 252 6.61 -30.22 3.22
CA LEU A 252 5.27 -29.64 3.20
C LEU A 252 5.37 -28.13 2.91
N PRO A 253 5.79 -27.74 1.69
CA PRO A 253 5.80 -26.31 1.36
C PRO A 253 4.37 -25.77 1.50
N PRO A 254 4.20 -24.58 2.08
CA PRO A 254 2.88 -23.97 2.17
C PRO A 254 2.33 -23.77 0.76
N THR A 255 1.22 -24.46 0.43
CA THR A 255 0.56 -24.40 -0.87
C THR A 255 -0.45 -23.26 -0.99
N ALA A 256 -0.70 -22.57 0.10
CA ALA A 256 -1.61 -21.44 0.17
C ALA A 256 -0.89 -20.20 0.72
N ASP A 257 -1.30 -19.04 0.22
CA ASP A 257 -0.86 -17.75 0.76
C ASP A 257 -1.21 -17.65 2.24
N ARG A 258 -0.30 -17.05 3.01
CA ARG A 258 -0.49 -16.87 4.43
C ARG A 258 -1.69 -15.96 4.68
N GLN A 259 -2.70 -16.49 5.38
CA GLN A 259 -3.82 -15.66 5.85
C GLN A 259 -3.33 -14.76 6.99
N VAL A 260 -3.35 -13.46 6.78
CA VAL A 260 -3.07 -12.41 7.77
C VAL A 260 -4.34 -11.64 8.07
N ILE A 261 -4.40 -10.96 9.23
CA ILE A 261 -5.60 -10.18 9.60
C ILE A 261 -5.94 -9.15 8.52
N ARG A 262 -4.93 -8.58 7.88
CA ARG A 262 -5.07 -7.61 6.79
C ARG A 262 -5.89 -8.13 5.60
N SER A 263 -5.71 -9.38 5.20
CA SER A 263 -6.42 -9.97 4.05
C SER A 263 -7.92 -10.18 4.29
N SER A 264 -8.36 -10.15 5.55
CA SER A 264 -9.77 -10.31 5.93
C SER A 264 -10.52 -8.99 6.17
N ILE A 265 -9.83 -7.84 6.05
CA ILE A 265 -10.45 -6.54 6.27
C ILE A 265 -10.90 -5.96 4.95
N VAL A 266 -12.19 -5.67 4.85
CA VAL A 266 -12.79 -4.94 3.73
C VAL A 266 -12.16 -3.55 3.64
N GLN A 267 -11.68 -3.19 2.46
CA GLN A 267 -11.09 -1.87 2.25
C GLN A 267 -12.17 -0.80 2.35
N PRO A 268 -11.93 0.34 2.98
CA PRO A 268 -12.95 1.36 3.21
C PRO A 268 -13.31 2.19 1.97
N PHE A 269 -12.68 1.97 0.82
CA PHE A 269 -13.01 2.58 -0.47
C PHE A 269 -13.21 1.49 -1.52
N ASP A 270 -14.42 1.42 -2.07
CA ASP A 270 -14.76 0.58 -3.22
C ASP A 270 -15.05 1.49 -4.43
N PRO A 271 -14.28 1.42 -5.51
CA PRO A 271 -14.50 2.26 -6.69
C PRO A 271 -15.86 2.01 -7.35
N ARG A 272 -16.46 0.84 -7.16
CA ARG A 272 -17.76 0.44 -7.73
C ARG A 272 -18.95 1.16 -7.09
N ASP A 273 -18.77 1.74 -5.92
CA ASP A 273 -19.79 2.59 -5.27
C ASP A 273 -19.99 3.92 -6.02
N TYR A 274 -19.12 4.21 -7.00
CA TYR A 274 -19.12 5.46 -7.76
C TYR A 274 -19.36 5.21 -9.24
N PRO A 275 -20.16 6.05 -9.91
CA PRO A 275 -20.38 5.92 -11.35
C PRO A 275 -19.07 6.10 -12.13
N SER A 276 -19.01 5.48 -13.32
CA SER A 276 -17.85 5.64 -14.19
C SER A 276 -17.61 7.11 -14.51
N PRO A 277 -16.41 7.65 -14.25
CA PRO A 277 -16.12 9.05 -14.55
C PRO A 277 -16.15 9.35 -16.06
N LEU A 278 -15.87 8.35 -16.91
CA LEU A 278 -15.93 8.49 -18.36
C LEU A 278 -17.36 8.79 -18.86
N SER A 279 -18.39 8.29 -18.18
CA SER A 279 -19.78 8.60 -18.51
C SER A 279 -20.14 10.09 -18.38
N GLY A 280 -19.33 10.83 -17.60
CA GLY A 280 -19.45 12.29 -17.46
C GLY A 280 -18.72 13.10 -18.53
N PHE A 281 -18.03 12.47 -19.49
CA PHE A 281 -17.16 13.14 -20.47
C PHE A 281 -17.80 14.37 -21.08
N ARG A 282 -18.99 14.22 -21.67
CA ARG A 282 -19.67 15.28 -22.41
C ARG A 282 -20.17 16.44 -21.54
N SER A 283 -20.28 16.27 -20.24
CA SER A 283 -20.64 17.36 -19.32
C SER A 283 -19.57 18.45 -19.24
N TYR A 284 -18.32 18.08 -19.46
CA TYR A 284 -17.20 19.01 -19.48
C TYR A 284 -17.15 19.86 -20.75
N GLU A 285 -17.68 19.35 -21.87
CA GLU A 285 -17.72 20.03 -23.15
C GLU A 285 -18.92 21.02 -23.30
N LYS A 286 -19.83 21.04 -22.33
CA LYS A 286 -21.00 21.90 -22.33
C LYS A 286 -20.74 23.22 -21.62
N PRO A 287 -21.24 24.37 -22.17
CA PRO A 287 -21.26 25.61 -21.42
C PRO A 287 -22.13 25.50 -20.12
N PRO A 288 -21.77 26.16 -19.01
CA PRO A 288 -20.55 26.98 -18.87
C PRO A 288 -19.28 26.15 -18.54
N THR A 289 -19.42 24.88 -18.22
CA THR A 289 -18.32 24.00 -17.71
C THR A 289 -17.13 23.96 -18.67
N ALA A 290 -17.37 24.00 -19.99
CA ALA A 290 -16.29 23.97 -20.98
C ALA A 290 -15.27 25.12 -20.80
N ASP A 291 -15.75 26.30 -20.43
CA ASP A 291 -14.92 27.49 -20.25
C ASP A 291 -14.42 27.68 -18.82
N ASP A 292 -15.03 26.98 -17.86
CA ASP A 292 -14.68 27.08 -16.43
C ASP A 292 -13.27 26.53 -16.17
N THR A 293 -12.56 27.20 -15.26
CA THR A 293 -11.26 26.71 -14.78
C THR A 293 -11.48 25.52 -13.84
N MET A 294 -11.17 24.31 -14.28
CA MET A 294 -11.25 23.09 -13.48
C MET A 294 -10.10 23.00 -12.48
N LEU A 295 -8.87 23.22 -12.94
CA LEU A 295 -7.66 23.15 -12.12
C LEU A 295 -6.69 24.26 -12.54
N THR A 296 -5.86 24.72 -11.60
CA THR A 296 -4.67 25.52 -11.88
C THR A 296 -3.46 24.72 -11.46
N VAL A 297 -2.57 24.38 -12.40
CA VAL A 297 -1.48 23.44 -12.20
C VAL A 297 -0.14 24.10 -12.50
N SER A 298 0.76 24.10 -11.52
CA SER A 298 2.13 24.53 -11.69
C SER A 298 3.08 23.32 -11.77
N GLY A 299 4.08 23.40 -12.64
CA GLY A 299 5.05 22.33 -12.83
C GLY A 299 4.62 21.25 -13.83
N LEU A 300 3.53 21.44 -14.59
CA LEU A 300 3.10 20.52 -15.63
C LEU A 300 4.13 20.51 -16.78
N PRO A 301 4.70 19.34 -17.13
CA PRO A 301 5.68 19.27 -18.22
C PRO A 301 5.00 19.44 -19.59
N LYS A 302 5.78 19.78 -20.61
CA LYS A 302 5.28 19.90 -21.99
C LYS A 302 4.63 18.60 -22.45
N GLY A 303 3.39 18.69 -22.96
CA GLY A 303 2.57 17.53 -23.36
C GLY A 303 2.08 16.69 -22.16
N GLY A 304 2.20 17.21 -20.94
CA GLY A 304 1.72 16.53 -19.73
C GLY A 304 0.20 16.37 -19.76
N ARG A 305 -0.27 15.18 -19.36
CA ARG A 305 -1.69 14.84 -19.24
C ARG A 305 -2.02 14.58 -17.79
N ILE A 306 -3.14 15.07 -17.32
CA ILE A 306 -3.61 14.92 -15.94
C ILE A 306 -4.66 13.82 -15.93
N ARG A 307 -4.37 12.71 -15.26
CA ARG A 307 -5.27 11.56 -15.12
C ARG A 307 -6.28 11.84 -14.01
N ILE A 308 -7.55 11.69 -14.30
CA ILE A 308 -8.64 11.62 -13.33
C ILE A 308 -8.78 10.17 -12.85
N ALA A 309 -8.95 9.24 -13.81
CA ALA A 309 -9.08 7.82 -13.50
C ALA A 309 -8.61 6.93 -14.65
N THR A 310 -8.19 5.73 -14.30
CA THR A 310 -7.94 4.64 -15.26
C THR A 310 -9.06 3.63 -15.14
N LEU A 311 -9.64 3.27 -16.27
CA LEU A 311 -10.77 2.37 -16.39
C LEU A 311 -10.29 1.10 -17.09
N ASP A 312 -10.49 -0.06 -16.50
CA ASP A 312 -9.94 -1.33 -16.96
C ASP A 312 -10.97 -2.47 -17.06
N ASP A 313 -12.19 -2.26 -16.57
CA ASP A 313 -13.30 -3.21 -16.66
C ASP A 313 -14.40 -2.70 -17.60
N TYR A 314 -14.77 -3.50 -18.61
CA TYR A 314 -15.81 -3.18 -19.57
C TYR A 314 -16.91 -4.26 -19.58
N ASP A 315 -18.11 -3.89 -19.17
CA ASP A 315 -19.26 -4.79 -19.08
C ASP A 315 -20.13 -4.85 -20.37
N GLY A 316 -19.83 -3.99 -21.36
CA GLY A 316 -20.60 -3.80 -22.58
C GLY A 316 -21.51 -2.57 -22.53
N VAL A 317 -21.65 -1.93 -21.39
CA VAL A 317 -22.40 -0.68 -21.19
C VAL A 317 -21.48 0.46 -20.83
N VAL A 318 -20.59 0.24 -19.87
CA VAL A 318 -19.62 1.24 -19.42
C VAL A 318 -18.24 0.64 -19.20
N TYR A 319 -17.22 1.48 -19.36
CA TYR A 319 -15.89 1.25 -18.84
C TYR A 319 -15.82 1.77 -17.41
N SER A 320 -15.43 0.92 -16.46
CA SER A 320 -15.42 1.21 -15.02
C SER A 320 -14.02 1.18 -14.43
N VAL A 321 -13.87 1.82 -13.27
CA VAL A 321 -12.68 1.68 -12.41
C VAL A 321 -12.90 0.49 -11.49
N GLY A 322 -12.12 -0.57 -11.69
CA GLY A 322 -12.22 -1.77 -10.87
C GLY A 322 -13.31 -2.73 -11.27
N THR A 323 -13.17 -3.97 -10.82
CA THR A 323 -14.06 -5.10 -11.11
C THR A 323 -14.35 -5.92 -9.86
N ASP A 324 -15.45 -6.68 -9.90
CA ASP A 324 -15.80 -7.70 -8.90
C ASP A 324 -15.27 -9.11 -9.26
N GLN A 325 -14.54 -9.24 -10.36
CA GLN A 325 -14.00 -10.53 -10.80
C GLN A 325 -13.01 -11.09 -9.75
N PRO A 326 -13.22 -12.33 -9.27
CA PRO A 326 -12.36 -12.93 -8.24
C PRO A 326 -10.89 -12.99 -8.66
N GLY A 327 -10.01 -12.59 -7.74
CA GLY A 327 -8.56 -12.60 -7.97
C GLY A 327 -8.03 -11.42 -8.80
N SER A 328 -8.87 -10.47 -9.22
CA SER A 328 -8.42 -9.25 -9.89
C SER A 328 -7.85 -8.26 -8.88
N VAL A 329 -6.72 -7.64 -9.21
CA VAL A 329 -6.14 -6.49 -8.48
C VAL A 329 -6.74 -5.15 -8.96
N SER A 330 -7.57 -5.20 -10.02
CA SER A 330 -8.36 -4.06 -10.49
C SER A 330 -9.29 -3.60 -9.37
N GLY A 331 -9.35 -2.31 -9.12
CA GLY A 331 -10.18 -1.77 -8.04
C GLY A 331 -9.59 -1.87 -6.63
N SER A 332 -8.40 -2.45 -6.46
CA SER A 332 -7.72 -2.52 -5.16
C SER A 332 -7.14 -1.16 -4.77
N PHE A 333 -7.96 -0.33 -4.13
CA PHE A 333 -7.53 0.95 -3.58
C PHE A 333 -7.06 0.78 -2.14
N THR A 334 -5.86 1.25 -1.86
CA THR A 334 -5.27 1.17 -0.53
C THR A 334 -4.98 2.57 0.00
N ARG A 335 -5.09 2.72 1.30
CA ARG A 335 -4.67 3.96 1.96
C ARG A 335 -3.16 4.11 1.84
N VAL A 336 -2.70 5.26 1.37
CA VAL A 336 -1.31 5.46 0.98
C VAL A 336 -0.47 5.85 2.19
N PRO A 337 0.71 5.23 2.40
CA PRO A 337 1.75 5.80 3.23
C PRO A 337 2.23 7.11 2.57
N TYR A 338 3.01 7.90 3.30
CA TYR A 338 3.49 9.20 2.84
C TYR A 338 4.28 9.17 1.52
N THR A 339 4.88 8.05 1.16
CA THR A 339 5.60 7.86 -0.11
C THR A 339 5.47 6.44 -0.64
N PHE A 340 5.44 6.30 -1.99
CA PHE A 340 5.70 5.04 -2.69
C PHE A 340 7.14 5.03 -3.21
N ASP A 341 7.80 3.89 -3.13
CA ASP A 341 9.11 3.70 -3.74
C ASP A 341 8.96 3.40 -5.24
N GLN A 342 9.18 4.41 -6.07
CA GLN A 342 9.16 4.30 -7.52
C GLN A 342 10.59 4.21 -8.12
N SER A 343 11.60 3.90 -7.32
CA SER A 343 13.01 3.85 -7.74
C SER A 343 13.29 2.80 -8.84
N ALA A 344 12.44 1.77 -8.94
CA ALA A 344 12.51 0.76 -10.00
C ALA A 344 12.02 1.27 -11.37
N LEU A 345 11.24 2.36 -11.42
CA LEU A 345 10.71 2.91 -12.66
C LEU A 345 11.71 3.84 -13.33
N ARG A 346 11.94 3.59 -14.62
CA ARG A 346 12.74 4.48 -15.46
C ARG A 346 11.84 5.58 -16.03
N GLY A 347 12.08 6.82 -15.62
CA GLY A 347 11.25 7.94 -16.03
C GLY A 347 11.80 9.28 -15.58
N THR A 348 11.04 10.34 -15.83
CA THR A 348 11.34 11.70 -15.40
C THR A 348 10.54 12.01 -14.15
N GLN A 349 11.22 12.43 -13.08
CA GLN A 349 10.54 12.93 -11.89
C GLN A 349 9.89 14.29 -12.16
N VAL A 350 8.66 14.44 -11.69
CA VAL A 350 7.88 15.68 -11.79
C VAL A 350 7.28 16.03 -10.43
N SER A 351 7.13 17.33 -10.20
CA SER A 351 6.45 17.85 -9.02
C SER A 351 5.41 18.86 -9.47
N LEU A 352 4.15 18.59 -9.18
CA LEU A 352 3.01 19.44 -9.53
C LEU A 352 2.44 20.08 -8.27
N SER A 353 2.08 21.36 -8.36
CA SER A 353 1.22 22.01 -7.39
C SER A 353 -0.13 22.29 -8.06
N VAL A 354 -1.19 21.79 -7.46
CA VAL A 354 -2.56 21.83 -7.98
C VAL A 354 -3.45 22.63 -7.05
N VAL A 355 -4.19 23.56 -7.62
CA VAL A 355 -5.30 24.28 -6.97
C VAL A 355 -6.59 23.90 -7.69
N VAL A 356 -7.55 23.37 -6.96
CA VAL A 356 -8.85 22.94 -7.49
C VAL A 356 -9.74 24.15 -7.68
N GLY A 357 -10.27 24.30 -8.90
CA GLY A 357 -11.25 25.31 -9.29
C GLY A 357 -12.67 24.73 -9.33
N GLY A 358 -13.23 24.61 -10.52
CA GLY A 358 -14.55 24.04 -10.76
C GLY A 358 -14.62 22.51 -10.72
N TYR A 359 -13.49 21.81 -10.69
CA TYR A 359 -13.48 20.35 -10.58
C TYR A 359 -14.04 19.88 -9.24
N SER A 360 -14.90 18.87 -9.28
CA SER A 360 -15.42 18.22 -8.09
C SER A 360 -15.60 16.71 -8.33
N GLY A 361 -15.18 15.91 -7.39
CA GLY A 361 -15.33 14.45 -7.50
C GLY A 361 -14.47 13.68 -6.49
N VAL A 362 -14.69 12.37 -6.45
CA VAL A 362 -13.93 11.45 -5.58
C VAL A 362 -12.58 11.09 -6.20
N TRP A 363 -12.45 11.18 -7.52
CA TRP A 363 -11.21 10.88 -8.23
C TRP A 363 -10.28 12.09 -8.14
N LEU A 364 -9.08 11.89 -7.57
CA LEU A 364 -8.13 12.98 -7.43
C LEU A 364 -7.25 13.07 -8.68
N PRO A 365 -7.21 14.23 -9.37
CA PRO A 365 -6.37 14.40 -10.56
C PRO A 365 -4.88 14.22 -10.24
N THR A 366 -4.19 13.34 -11.00
CA THR A 366 -2.78 12.99 -10.83
C THR A 366 -2.04 12.95 -12.15
N ILE A 367 -0.73 12.68 -12.12
CA ILE A 367 0.11 12.47 -13.29
C ILE A 367 1.08 11.31 -13.07
N GLY A 368 1.36 10.54 -14.11
CA GLY A 368 2.36 9.47 -14.07
C GLY A 368 2.10 8.42 -12.99
N GLN A 369 3.18 7.88 -12.42
CA GLN A 369 3.16 6.97 -11.28
C GLN A 369 3.45 7.76 -10.00
N PHE A 370 2.54 7.66 -9.07
CA PHE A 370 2.55 8.42 -7.81
C PHE A 370 3.75 8.08 -6.93
N GLU A 371 4.44 9.09 -6.43
CA GLU A 371 5.51 8.94 -5.44
C GLU A 371 5.08 9.49 -4.06
N SER A 372 4.56 10.72 -4.01
CA SER A 372 4.09 11.32 -2.77
C SER A 372 3.09 12.44 -2.99
N ILE A 373 2.27 12.73 -1.95
CA ILE A 373 1.34 13.86 -1.96
C ILE A 373 1.37 14.60 -0.62
N SER A 374 1.18 15.91 -0.71
CA SER A 374 0.97 16.77 0.45
C SER A 374 -0.23 17.66 0.19
N PHE A 375 -1.23 17.59 1.05
CA PHE A 375 -2.42 18.42 0.97
C PHE A 375 -2.19 19.74 1.70
N GLY A 376 -2.73 20.84 1.14
CA GLY A 376 -2.72 22.19 1.70
C GLY A 376 -4.14 22.73 1.89
N GLY A 377 -4.23 23.92 2.45
CA GLY A 377 -5.51 24.56 2.71
C GLY A 377 -6.25 24.07 3.97
N PRO A 378 -7.47 24.56 4.21
CA PRO A 378 -8.22 24.31 5.46
C PRO A 378 -8.62 22.85 5.62
N ASP A 379 -8.84 22.12 4.54
CA ASP A 379 -9.31 20.73 4.52
C ASP A 379 -8.19 19.69 4.39
N ALA A 380 -6.94 20.12 4.45
CA ALA A 380 -5.75 19.28 4.23
C ALA A 380 -5.73 18.00 5.08
N ALA A 381 -6.12 18.10 6.36
CA ALA A 381 -6.15 16.93 7.25
C ALA A 381 -7.21 15.91 6.82
N THR A 382 -8.41 16.37 6.47
CA THR A 382 -9.52 15.50 6.03
C THR A 382 -9.21 14.82 4.70
N LEU A 383 -8.63 15.55 3.74
CA LEU A 383 -8.22 14.99 2.44
C LEU A 383 -7.13 13.93 2.62
N ARG A 384 -6.10 14.23 3.43
CA ARG A 384 -5.05 13.28 3.74
C ARG A 384 -5.59 11.99 4.38
N ASP A 385 -6.54 12.11 5.29
CA ASP A 385 -7.11 10.97 6.01
C ASP A 385 -8.07 10.14 5.15
N SER A 386 -8.57 10.71 4.05
CA SER A 386 -9.49 10.07 3.10
C SER A 386 -8.84 9.68 1.76
N PHE A 387 -7.51 9.77 1.64
CA PHE A 387 -6.77 9.53 0.40
C PHE A 387 -6.45 8.06 0.20
N TYR A 388 -6.78 7.56 -0.99
CA TYR A 388 -6.53 6.21 -1.46
C TYR A 388 -5.87 6.23 -2.82
N TYR A 389 -5.06 5.22 -3.11
CA TYR A 389 -4.39 5.08 -4.39
C TYR A 389 -4.38 3.62 -4.83
N ASN A 390 -4.56 3.40 -6.12
CA ASN A 390 -4.35 2.11 -6.76
C ASN A 390 -3.08 2.19 -7.62
N ASP A 391 -2.00 1.55 -7.15
CA ASP A 391 -0.70 1.58 -7.82
C ASP A 391 -0.71 0.87 -9.17
N ASN A 392 -1.55 -0.16 -9.35
CA ASN A 392 -1.68 -0.87 -10.63
C ASN A 392 -2.31 -0.01 -11.73
N SER A 393 -3.30 0.81 -11.36
CA SER A 393 -4.02 1.67 -12.31
C SER A 393 -3.46 3.10 -12.37
N GLY A 394 -2.67 3.51 -11.37
CA GLY A 394 -2.20 4.89 -11.24
C GLY A 394 -3.32 5.87 -10.88
N THR A 395 -4.45 5.37 -10.34
CA THR A 395 -5.63 6.17 -10.01
C THR A 395 -5.64 6.53 -8.54
N ALA A 396 -5.86 7.80 -8.22
CA ALA A 396 -6.03 8.31 -6.89
C ALA A 396 -7.49 8.65 -6.58
N ALA A 397 -7.90 8.44 -5.34
CA ALA A 397 -9.25 8.73 -4.88
C ALA A 397 -9.26 9.32 -3.46
N VAL A 398 -10.28 10.10 -3.16
CA VAL A 398 -10.57 10.63 -1.82
C VAL A 398 -12.03 10.35 -1.48
N VAL A 399 -12.29 9.78 -0.29
CA VAL A 399 -13.68 9.46 0.12
C VAL A 399 -14.51 10.74 0.26
N ARG A 400 -13.92 11.82 0.78
CA ARG A 400 -14.50 13.14 0.69
C ARG A 400 -14.18 13.74 -0.68
N PRO A 401 -15.16 14.04 -1.53
CA PRO A 401 -14.89 14.65 -2.84
C PRO A 401 -14.05 15.93 -2.72
N VAL A 402 -13.11 16.13 -3.63
CA VAL A 402 -12.42 17.41 -3.77
C VAL A 402 -13.39 18.48 -4.23
N THR A 403 -13.17 19.69 -3.75
CA THR A 403 -14.00 20.86 -4.04
C THR A 403 -13.14 22.09 -4.33
N SER A 404 -13.75 23.13 -4.84
CA SER A 404 -13.07 24.41 -5.13
C SER A 404 -12.33 24.93 -3.90
N GLY A 405 -11.06 25.32 -4.10
CA GLY A 405 -10.16 25.84 -3.05
C GLY A 405 -9.27 24.77 -2.42
N ASP A 406 -9.53 23.47 -2.63
CA ASP A 406 -8.62 22.41 -2.21
C ASP A 406 -7.28 22.51 -2.93
N GLN A 407 -6.19 22.22 -2.23
CA GLN A 407 -4.84 22.33 -2.76
C GLN A 407 -4.00 21.11 -2.40
N TYR A 408 -3.13 20.70 -3.32
CA TYR A 408 -2.16 19.65 -3.04
C TYR A 408 -0.91 19.77 -3.91
N THR A 409 0.19 19.25 -3.41
CA THR A 409 1.45 19.08 -4.15
C THR A 409 1.71 17.60 -4.33
N LEU A 410 1.93 17.19 -5.57
CA LEU A 410 2.13 15.80 -5.99
C LEU A 410 3.54 15.63 -6.55
N LYS A 411 4.24 14.57 -6.12
CA LYS A 411 5.46 14.08 -6.78
C LYS A 411 5.15 12.76 -7.47
N ALA A 412 5.65 12.61 -8.69
CA ALA A 412 5.40 11.43 -9.50
C ALA A 412 6.55 11.17 -10.47
N VAL A 413 6.61 9.96 -11.00
CA VAL A 413 7.52 9.55 -12.07
C VAL A 413 6.71 9.41 -13.36
N LEU A 414 7.13 10.10 -14.41
CA LEU A 414 6.60 9.90 -15.77
C LEU A 414 7.44 8.82 -16.45
N PRO A 415 6.89 7.62 -16.71
CA PRO A 415 7.61 6.56 -17.41
C PRO A 415 8.03 7.00 -18.82
N PHE A 416 9.21 6.56 -19.27
CA PHE A 416 9.65 6.84 -20.64
C PHE A 416 8.70 6.22 -21.65
N GLN A 417 8.34 7.02 -22.64
CA GLN A 417 7.44 6.62 -23.72
C GLN A 417 8.26 6.27 -24.99
N PRO A 418 7.85 5.24 -25.76
CA PRO A 418 8.51 4.90 -27.03
C PRO A 418 8.28 5.99 -28.08
N THR A 419 9.29 6.23 -28.90
CA THR A 419 9.14 7.07 -30.10
C THR A 419 8.21 6.41 -31.11
N ALA A 420 7.66 7.18 -32.09
CA ALA A 420 6.77 6.65 -33.13
C ALA A 420 7.39 5.44 -33.90
N LYS A 421 8.71 5.44 -34.13
CA LYS A 421 9.41 4.30 -34.75
C LYS A 421 9.45 3.06 -33.87
N GLN A 422 9.61 3.25 -32.57
CA GLN A 422 9.64 2.16 -31.59
C GLN A 422 8.24 1.57 -31.33
N GLN A 423 7.18 2.35 -31.53
CA GLN A 423 5.80 1.84 -31.39
C GLN A 423 5.51 0.67 -32.35
N ALA A 424 6.06 0.67 -33.56
CA ALA A 424 5.91 -0.43 -34.51
C ALA A 424 6.62 -1.74 -34.06
N THR A 425 7.52 -1.67 -33.09
CA THR A 425 8.25 -2.83 -32.55
C THR A 425 7.73 -3.33 -31.21
N LEU A 426 6.64 -2.75 -30.69
CA LEU A 426 6.05 -3.13 -29.41
C LEU A 426 5.55 -4.57 -29.43
N THR A 427 5.77 -5.26 -28.34
CA THR A 427 5.19 -6.58 -28.06
C THR A 427 4.29 -6.49 -26.84
N PRO A 428 3.20 -7.28 -26.77
CA PRO A 428 2.31 -7.29 -25.63
C PRO A 428 3.03 -7.56 -24.30
N GLY A 429 2.63 -6.87 -23.26
CA GLY A 429 3.03 -7.11 -21.88
C GLY A 429 2.23 -8.25 -21.25
N THR A 430 2.38 -8.41 -19.92
CA THR A 430 1.79 -9.52 -19.16
C THR A 430 0.77 -9.05 -18.11
N ALA A 431 0.39 -7.76 -18.12
CA ALA A 431 -0.56 -7.23 -17.17
C ALA A 431 -1.90 -7.98 -17.23
N GLN A 432 -2.40 -8.36 -16.07
CA GLN A 432 -3.69 -9.05 -15.95
C GLN A 432 -4.80 -7.99 -15.81
N LEU A 433 -5.73 -8.00 -16.75
CA LEU A 433 -6.91 -7.13 -16.75
C LEU A 433 -8.19 -7.96 -16.65
N PRO A 434 -9.29 -7.36 -16.14
CA PRO A 434 -10.60 -7.98 -16.14
C PRO A 434 -11.01 -8.44 -17.54
N ARG A 435 -11.80 -9.49 -17.63
CA ARG A 435 -12.34 -9.97 -18.91
C ARG A 435 -13.38 -8.98 -19.43
N ILE A 436 -13.37 -8.75 -20.74
CA ILE A 436 -14.41 -7.94 -21.38
C ILE A 436 -15.74 -8.70 -21.32
N GLY A 437 -16.79 -8.05 -20.82
CA GLY A 437 -18.11 -8.66 -20.71
C GLY A 437 -18.77 -8.87 -22.07
N VAL A 438 -18.94 -7.79 -22.84
CA VAL A 438 -19.57 -7.81 -24.16
C VAL A 438 -18.74 -6.98 -25.15
N LEU A 439 -18.44 -7.56 -26.31
CA LEU A 439 -17.78 -6.85 -27.40
C LEU A 439 -18.80 -6.25 -28.36
N PRO A 440 -18.57 -5.04 -28.91
CA PRO A 440 -19.38 -4.47 -29.99
C PRO A 440 -19.36 -5.35 -31.25
N ASP A 441 -20.52 -5.60 -31.88
CA ASP A 441 -20.66 -6.56 -32.99
C ASP A 441 -19.76 -6.23 -34.19
N ALA A 442 -19.62 -4.94 -34.54
CA ALA A 442 -18.82 -4.52 -35.68
C ALA A 442 -17.30 -4.53 -35.43
N LEU A 443 -16.86 -4.66 -34.15
CA LEU A 443 -15.48 -4.38 -33.75
C LEU A 443 -14.46 -5.27 -34.47
N SER A 444 -14.68 -6.58 -34.47
CA SER A 444 -13.74 -7.55 -35.06
C SER A 444 -13.65 -7.39 -36.58
N THR A 445 -14.79 -7.24 -37.26
CA THR A 445 -14.83 -7.08 -38.71
C THR A 445 -14.14 -5.80 -39.17
N VAL A 446 -14.34 -4.69 -38.45
CA VAL A 446 -13.70 -3.41 -38.79
C VAL A 446 -12.21 -3.48 -38.48
N LEU A 447 -11.81 -4.10 -37.36
CA LEU A 447 -10.41 -4.30 -37.02
C LEU A 447 -9.69 -5.10 -38.12
N ASP A 448 -10.26 -6.22 -38.57
CA ASP A 448 -9.67 -7.03 -39.65
C ASP A 448 -9.54 -6.21 -40.95
N GLY A 449 -10.48 -5.32 -41.22
CA GLY A 449 -10.41 -4.40 -42.37
C GLY A 449 -9.30 -3.34 -42.26
N TYR A 450 -8.84 -3.03 -41.04
CA TYR A 450 -7.75 -2.08 -40.82
C TYR A 450 -6.37 -2.72 -40.95
N LEU A 451 -6.31 -4.06 -40.93
CA LEU A 451 -5.06 -4.81 -40.97
C LEU A 451 -4.79 -5.35 -42.37
N SER A 452 -3.68 -4.95 -42.98
CA SER A 452 -3.27 -5.41 -44.29
C SER A 452 -1.74 -5.53 -44.33
N GLY A 453 -1.24 -6.77 -44.25
CA GLY A 453 0.18 -7.05 -44.41
C GLY A 453 1.08 -6.82 -43.19
N GLU A 454 0.51 -6.44 -42.05
CA GLU A 454 1.23 -6.25 -40.80
C GLU A 454 1.58 -7.60 -40.16
N ASN A 455 2.89 -7.83 -39.94
CA ASN A 455 3.39 -9.11 -39.46
C ASN A 455 3.68 -9.13 -37.95
N THR A 456 3.87 -7.95 -37.31
CA THR A 456 4.19 -7.87 -35.90
C THR A 456 3.04 -7.25 -35.09
N PRO A 457 2.88 -7.62 -33.80
CA PRO A 457 1.85 -7.04 -32.95
C PRO A 457 1.90 -5.51 -32.91
N GLY A 458 3.11 -4.92 -32.80
CA GLY A 458 3.27 -3.46 -32.75
C GLY A 458 2.89 -2.77 -34.06
N GLN A 459 3.17 -3.39 -35.22
CA GLN A 459 2.72 -2.88 -36.53
C GLN A 459 1.18 -2.91 -36.63
N ARG A 460 0.54 -4.00 -36.19
CA ARG A 460 -0.93 -4.11 -36.17
C ARG A 460 -1.57 -3.08 -35.26
N LEU A 461 -1.01 -2.85 -34.09
CA LEU A 461 -1.44 -1.79 -33.16
C LEU A 461 -1.32 -0.40 -33.82
N ALA A 462 -0.17 -0.11 -34.44
CA ALA A 462 0.06 1.17 -35.11
C ALA A 462 -0.89 1.39 -36.31
N ALA A 463 -1.13 0.35 -37.12
CA ALA A 463 -2.06 0.40 -38.25
C ALA A 463 -3.51 0.66 -37.79
N MET A 464 -3.95 -0.03 -36.74
CA MET A 464 -5.26 0.17 -36.14
C MET A 464 -5.46 1.63 -35.67
N ILE A 465 -4.48 2.19 -34.92
CA ILE A 465 -4.53 3.57 -34.42
C ILE A 465 -4.54 4.56 -35.61
N ALA A 466 -3.70 4.33 -36.64
CA ALA A 466 -3.67 5.15 -37.83
C ALA A 466 -5.02 5.13 -38.56
N ALA A 467 -5.64 3.97 -38.71
CA ALA A 467 -6.94 3.82 -39.36
C ALA A 467 -8.07 4.54 -38.60
N ILE A 468 -8.11 4.43 -37.27
CA ILE A 468 -9.06 5.19 -36.43
C ILE A 468 -8.88 6.70 -36.68
N LYS A 469 -7.66 7.21 -36.63
CA LYS A 469 -7.38 8.63 -36.85
C LYS A 469 -7.72 9.10 -38.26
N GLN A 470 -7.51 8.25 -39.25
CA GLN A 470 -7.77 8.57 -40.67
C GLN A 470 -9.26 8.60 -41.00
N ASN A 471 -10.02 7.65 -40.43
CA ASN A 471 -11.45 7.49 -40.77
C ASN A 471 -12.37 8.33 -39.87
N GLY A 472 -11.95 8.60 -38.63
CA GLY A 472 -12.78 9.25 -37.62
C GLY A 472 -12.88 10.76 -37.78
N TYR A 473 -13.97 11.33 -37.26
CA TYR A 473 -14.25 12.77 -37.18
C TYR A 473 -14.70 13.11 -35.76
N ILE A 474 -14.27 14.29 -35.29
CA ILE A 474 -14.63 14.75 -33.94
C ILE A 474 -15.89 15.59 -33.99
N SER A 475 -16.89 15.21 -33.19
CA SER A 475 -18.02 16.03 -32.81
C SER A 475 -18.51 15.65 -31.43
N HIS A 476 -18.65 16.64 -30.57
CA HIS A 476 -19.21 16.43 -29.23
C HIS A 476 -20.75 16.46 -29.25
N GLY A 477 -21.35 17.03 -30.35
CA GLY A 477 -22.81 17.17 -30.48
C GLY A 477 -23.43 18.00 -29.36
N VAL A 478 -22.70 19.02 -28.87
CA VAL A 478 -23.13 19.89 -27.76
C VAL A 478 -23.61 21.26 -28.26
N SER A 479 -23.31 21.62 -29.49
CA SER A 479 -23.75 22.88 -30.12
C SER A 479 -24.60 22.62 -31.38
N ALA A 480 -25.39 23.62 -31.79
CA ALA A 480 -26.21 23.53 -33.00
C ALA A 480 -25.39 23.49 -34.28
N ASP A 481 -24.16 23.96 -34.26
CA ASP A 481 -23.26 24.02 -35.41
C ASP A 481 -22.46 22.72 -35.60
N GLU A 482 -22.55 21.80 -34.65
CA GLU A 482 -21.89 20.50 -34.74
C GLU A 482 -22.85 19.42 -35.26
N PRO A 483 -22.35 18.48 -36.09
CA PRO A 483 -23.11 17.27 -36.42
C PRO A 483 -23.53 16.51 -35.19
N LEU A 484 -24.72 15.94 -35.21
CA LEU A 484 -25.24 15.14 -34.12
C LEU A 484 -24.28 13.96 -33.83
N SER A 485 -23.89 13.84 -32.60
CA SER A 485 -23.08 12.71 -32.08
C SER A 485 -23.73 12.20 -30.78
N ARG A 486 -24.00 10.93 -30.74
CA ARG A 486 -24.59 10.27 -29.56
C ARG A 486 -23.52 10.08 -28.47
N SER A 487 -23.84 10.46 -27.22
CA SER A 487 -22.95 10.28 -26.08
C SER A 487 -22.90 8.82 -25.62
N GLY A 488 -21.95 8.51 -24.72
CA GLY A 488 -21.77 7.20 -24.14
C GLY A 488 -20.87 6.28 -24.98
N HIS A 489 -20.54 5.15 -24.40
CA HIS A 489 -19.59 4.19 -24.98
C HIS A 489 -20.06 2.74 -24.85
N ALA A 490 -21.38 2.52 -24.73
CA ALA A 490 -21.96 1.18 -24.73
C ALA A 490 -21.70 0.47 -26.07
N ALA A 491 -21.78 -0.87 -26.05
CA ALA A 491 -21.45 -1.70 -27.21
C ALA A 491 -22.26 -1.33 -28.46
N ASP A 492 -23.54 -0.95 -28.31
CA ASP A 492 -24.39 -0.46 -29.40
C ASP A 492 -23.90 0.87 -29.95
N ARG A 493 -23.42 1.79 -29.08
CA ARG A 493 -22.88 3.08 -29.52
C ARG A 493 -21.55 2.92 -30.26
N ILE A 494 -20.68 2.03 -29.81
CA ILE A 494 -19.42 1.71 -30.50
C ILE A 494 -19.71 1.01 -31.84
N THR A 495 -20.68 0.07 -31.87
CA THR A 495 -21.12 -0.55 -33.13
C THR A 495 -21.64 0.51 -34.11
N GLN A 496 -22.44 1.48 -33.65
CA GLN A 496 -22.92 2.59 -34.48
C GLN A 496 -21.75 3.42 -35.01
N LEU A 497 -20.76 3.80 -34.15
CA LEU A 497 -19.58 4.55 -34.57
C LEU A 497 -18.82 3.85 -35.69
N LEU A 498 -18.60 2.55 -35.56
CA LEU A 498 -17.82 1.74 -36.49
C LEU A 498 -18.56 1.43 -37.80
N SER A 499 -19.90 1.45 -37.78
CA SER A 499 -20.76 1.19 -38.96
C SER A 499 -21.11 2.46 -39.73
N ASP A 500 -20.95 3.65 -39.16
CA ASP A 500 -21.18 4.92 -39.81
C ASP A 500 -20.06 5.23 -40.81
N GLN A 501 -20.39 5.61 -42.01
CA GLN A 501 -19.39 6.02 -43.03
C GLN A 501 -18.52 7.18 -42.58
N ARG A 502 -19.03 8.06 -41.73
CA ARG A 502 -18.33 9.25 -41.25
C ARG A 502 -17.63 9.03 -39.93
N MET A 503 -17.85 7.90 -39.27
CA MET A 503 -17.25 7.60 -37.95
C MET A 503 -17.22 8.83 -37.01
N ILE A 504 -18.38 9.47 -36.76
CA ILE A 504 -18.49 10.68 -35.93
C ILE A 504 -18.57 10.30 -34.45
N GLY A 505 -17.64 10.81 -33.68
CA GLY A 505 -17.57 10.57 -32.24
C GLY A 505 -16.70 11.60 -31.52
N ASP A 506 -16.46 11.40 -30.27
CA ASP A 506 -15.52 12.17 -29.45
C ASP A 506 -14.44 11.27 -28.82
N GLN A 507 -13.56 11.83 -28.00
CA GLN A 507 -12.44 11.11 -27.38
C GLN A 507 -12.91 9.92 -26.52
N GLU A 508 -14.09 10.01 -25.92
CA GLU A 508 -14.72 8.92 -25.14
C GLU A 508 -14.85 7.65 -25.99
N GLN A 509 -15.52 7.77 -27.16
CA GLN A 509 -15.78 6.61 -28.03
C GLN A 509 -14.50 6.10 -28.69
N TYR A 510 -13.61 7.00 -29.13
CA TYR A 510 -12.35 6.58 -29.77
C TYR A 510 -11.42 5.86 -28.81
N ALA A 511 -11.32 6.33 -27.56
CA ALA A 511 -10.51 5.66 -26.56
C ALA A 511 -11.05 4.27 -26.24
N VAL A 512 -12.37 4.13 -26.07
CA VAL A 512 -13.00 2.83 -25.80
C VAL A 512 -12.81 1.88 -27.00
N THR A 513 -13.06 2.34 -28.22
CA THR A 513 -12.86 1.55 -29.45
C THR A 513 -11.41 1.06 -29.55
N ALA A 514 -10.44 1.96 -29.37
CA ALA A 514 -9.03 1.63 -29.46
C ALA A 514 -8.58 0.66 -28.36
N ALA A 515 -9.06 0.81 -27.13
CA ALA A 515 -8.76 -0.11 -26.04
C ALA A 515 -9.28 -1.53 -26.30
N LEU A 516 -10.54 -1.65 -26.77
CA LEU A 516 -11.14 -2.94 -27.10
C LEU A 516 -10.43 -3.62 -28.29
N MET A 517 -10.09 -2.86 -29.34
CA MET A 517 -9.33 -3.36 -30.48
C MET A 517 -7.90 -3.78 -30.09
N ALA A 518 -7.21 -2.99 -29.26
CA ALA A 518 -5.88 -3.35 -28.76
C ALA A 518 -5.91 -4.65 -27.96
N ARG A 519 -6.95 -4.89 -27.14
CA ARG A 519 -7.14 -6.13 -26.41
C ARG A 519 -7.37 -7.32 -27.34
N GLN A 520 -8.07 -7.15 -28.45
CA GLN A 520 -8.20 -8.20 -29.49
C GLN A 520 -6.86 -8.50 -30.19
N LEU A 521 -5.98 -7.51 -30.32
CA LEU A 521 -4.62 -7.69 -30.84
C LEU A 521 -3.67 -8.37 -29.83
N GLY A 522 -4.16 -8.68 -28.61
CA GLY A 522 -3.41 -9.36 -27.56
C GLY A 522 -2.64 -8.40 -26.61
N PHE A 523 -2.77 -7.09 -26.76
CA PHE A 523 -2.21 -6.13 -25.81
C PHE A 523 -3.16 -5.95 -24.61
N PRO A 524 -2.68 -6.08 -23.37
CA PRO A 524 -3.44 -5.55 -22.24
C PRO A 524 -3.63 -4.05 -22.44
N ALA A 525 -4.88 -3.58 -22.53
CA ALA A 525 -5.21 -2.18 -22.79
C ALA A 525 -6.33 -1.70 -21.88
N ARG A 526 -6.23 -0.43 -21.48
CA ARG A 526 -7.15 0.26 -20.58
C ARG A 526 -7.41 1.68 -21.05
N VAL A 527 -8.54 2.24 -20.67
CA VAL A 527 -8.91 3.63 -20.97
C VAL A 527 -8.47 4.53 -19.82
N VAL A 528 -7.91 5.68 -20.13
CA VAL A 528 -7.60 6.71 -19.15
C VAL A 528 -8.46 7.94 -19.45
N PHE A 529 -9.14 8.42 -18.45
CA PHE A 529 -9.94 9.64 -18.48
C PHE A 529 -9.21 10.74 -17.71
N GLY A 530 -9.15 11.95 -18.27
CA GLY A 530 -8.45 13.06 -17.66
C GLY A 530 -8.37 14.31 -18.54
N PHE A 531 -7.51 15.24 -18.18
CA PHE A 531 -7.30 16.48 -18.92
C PHE A 531 -6.01 16.44 -19.74
N ALA A 532 -6.06 16.99 -20.94
CA ALA A 532 -4.93 17.14 -21.87
C ALA A 532 -4.76 18.61 -22.30
N PRO A 533 -4.41 19.53 -21.38
CA PRO A 533 -4.32 20.95 -21.68
C PRO A 533 -3.17 21.26 -22.63
N ASP A 534 -3.30 22.36 -23.39
CA ASP A 534 -2.21 22.85 -24.21
C ASP A 534 -1.09 23.44 -23.33
N THR A 535 0.07 22.83 -23.37
CA THR A 535 1.26 23.21 -22.60
C THR A 535 2.36 23.82 -23.46
N THR A 536 2.02 24.31 -24.69
CA THR A 536 3.02 24.90 -25.60
C THR A 536 3.49 26.28 -25.15
N GLY A 537 2.70 26.97 -24.34
CA GLY A 537 3.04 28.28 -23.78
C GLY A 537 4.07 28.19 -22.63
N ALA A 538 5.06 29.10 -22.58
CA ALA A 538 6.04 29.22 -21.50
C ALA A 538 5.40 29.89 -20.27
N SER A 539 4.50 29.21 -19.56
CA SER A 539 3.90 29.70 -18.32
C SER A 539 4.36 28.85 -17.14
N SER A 540 4.60 29.51 -15.99
CA SER A 540 4.90 28.82 -14.73
C SER A 540 3.68 28.05 -14.18
N SER A 541 2.49 28.34 -14.70
CA SER A 541 1.21 27.75 -14.29
C SER A 541 0.33 27.55 -15.50
N THR A 542 -0.31 26.39 -15.60
CA THR A 542 -1.26 26.01 -16.65
C THR A 542 -2.68 26.06 -16.08
N VAL A 543 -3.55 26.79 -16.72
CA VAL A 543 -4.99 26.78 -16.44
C VAL A 543 -5.61 25.64 -17.23
N VAL A 544 -6.25 24.70 -16.53
CA VAL A 544 -6.95 23.55 -17.10
C VAL A 544 -8.44 23.87 -17.12
N ARG A 545 -9.05 23.84 -18.29
CA ARG A 545 -10.48 24.14 -18.50
C ARG A 545 -11.30 22.87 -18.65
N GLY A 546 -12.62 22.97 -18.60
CA GLY A 546 -13.50 21.86 -18.90
C GLY A 546 -13.25 21.28 -20.29
N SER A 547 -13.10 22.14 -21.30
CA SER A 547 -12.80 21.75 -22.70
C SER A 547 -11.44 21.07 -22.92
N ASP A 548 -10.55 21.04 -21.91
CA ASP A 548 -9.33 20.25 -21.97
C ASP A 548 -9.57 18.76 -21.58
N ILE A 549 -10.83 18.39 -21.31
CA ILE A 549 -11.17 17.00 -21.00
C ILE A 549 -10.82 16.09 -22.18
N SER A 550 -10.30 14.91 -21.89
CA SER A 550 -9.87 13.95 -22.90
C SER A 550 -9.96 12.52 -22.39
N ALA A 551 -9.93 11.60 -23.33
CA ALA A 551 -9.75 10.18 -23.04
C ALA A 551 -8.70 9.61 -24.00
N TRP A 552 -7.82 8.77 -23.46
CA TRP A 552 -6.79 8.08 -24.22
C TRP A 552 -6.66 6.63 -23.75
N ILE A 553 -5.80 5.85 -24.38
CA ILE A 553 -5.53 4.50 -23.95
C ILE A 553 -4.10 4.36 -23.40
N GLU A 554 -3.95 3.39 -22.53
CA GLU A 554 -2.64 2.86 -22.16
C GLU A 554 -2.62 1.37 -22.52
N VAL A 555 -1.54 0.95 -23.19
CA VAL A 555 -1.29 -0.45 -23.56
C VAL A 555 -0.06 -0.97 -22.81
N ASP A 556 -0.18 -2.13 -22.18
CA ASP A 556 0.97 -2.76 -21.51
C ASP A 556 1.86 -3.47 -22.53
N THR A 557 3.16 -3.21 -22.42
CA THR A 557 4.18 -3.70 -23.34
C THR A 557 5.34 -4.33 -22.59
N ALA A 558 5.94 -5.35 -23.17
CA ALA A 558 7.02 -6.09 -22.53
C ALA A 558 8.29 -5.24 -22.24
N THR A 559 8.51 -4.16 -23.02
CA THR A 559 9.75 -3.36 -22.90
C THR A 559 9.57 -2.06 -22.13
N TYR A 560 8.41 -1.40 -22.30
CA TYR A 560 8.16 -0.05 -21.76
C TYR A 560 7.12 -0.04 -20.64
N GLY A 561 6.49 -1.18 -20.33
CA GLY A 561 5.32 -1.22 -19.46
C GLY A 561 4.14 -0.50 -20.11
N TRP A 562 3.42 0.32 -19.36
CA TRP A 562 2.25 1.05 -19.84
C TRP A 562 2.64 2.21 -20.76
N VAL A 563 2.29 2.09 -22.04
CA VAL A 563 2.52 3.09 -23.10
C VAL A 563 1.24 3.85 -23.37
N THR A 564 1.33 5.18 -23.30
CA THR A 564 0.21 6.09 -23.59
C THR A 564 0.04 6.27 -25.09
N ILE A 565 -1.16 6.04 -25.60
CA ILE A 565 -1.53 6.24 -27.00
C ILE A 565 -2.82 7.04 -27.08
N ASP A 566 -2.80 8.10 -27.86
CA ASP A 566 -3.99 8.92 -28.15
C ASP A 566 -4.60 8.48 -29.48
N PRO A 567 -5.79 7.86 -29.49
CA PRO A 567 -6.48 7.44 -30.70
C PRO A 567 -7.32 8.54 -31.34
N THR A 568 -7.37 9.73 -30.76
CA THR A 568 -8.23 10.85 -31.20
C THR A 568 -7.90 11.28 -32.63
N PRO A 569 -8.88 11.31 -33.52
CA PRO A 569 -8.70 11.88 -34.87
C PRO A 569 -8.32 13.36 -34.82
N PRO A 570 -7.52 13.86 -35.76
CA PRO A 570 -7.23 15.28 -35.84
C PRO A 570 -8.51 16.07 -36.21
N PRO A 571 -8.69 17.28 -35.66
CA PRO A 571 -9.80 18.16 -36.05
C PRO A 571 -9.79 18.43 -37.56
N ARG A 572 -10.91 18.17 -38.21
CA ARG A 572 -11.10 18.41 -39.66
C ARG A 572 -12.56 18.58 -40.00
N ALA A 573 -12.85 19.23 -41.13
CA ALA A 573 -14.22 19.41 -41.60
C ALA A 573 -14.91 18.05 -41.81
N ILE A 574 -16.10 17.92 -41.25
CA ILE A 574 -16.92 16.71 -41.37
C ILE A 574 -17.67 16.80 -42.73
N PRO A 575 -17.58 15.78 -43.62
CA PRO A 575 -18.30 15.78 -44.88
C PRO A 575 -19.81 15.88 -44.68
N ALA A 576 -20.48 16.62 -45.54
CA ALA A 576 -21.93 16.68 -45.53
C ALA A 576 -22.54 15.29 -45.71
N GLU A 577 -23.67 15.03 -45.06
CA GLU A 577 -24.41 13.79 -45.22
C GLU A 577 -24.87 13.64 -46.65
N GLN A 578 -24.44 12.56 -47.32
CA GLN A 578 -24.97 12.26 -48.66
C GLN A 578 -26.41 11.80 -48.50
N PRO A 579 -27.37 12.43 -49.21
CA PRO A 579 -28.75 11.96 -49.19
C PRO A 579 -28.79 10.47 -49.57
N GLN A 580 -29.37 9.63 -48.74
CA GLN A 580 -29.62 8.26 -49.14
C GLN A 580 -30.42 8.25 -50.41
N GLN A 581 -29.86 7.74 -51.51
CA GLN A 581 -30.64 7.55 -52.74
C GLN A 581 -31.80 6.63 -52.41
N PRO A 582 -33.05 7.03 -52.65
CA PRO A 582 -34.19 6.18 -52.36
C PRO A 582 -34.03 4.88 -53.18
N THR A 583 -33.96 3.77 -52.48
CA THR A 583 -33.94 2.45 -53.12
C THR A 583 -35.20 2.35 -53.97
N GLN A 584 -35.08 2.41 -55.30
CA GLN A 584 -36.19 2.16 -56.21
C GLN A 584 -36.60 0.69 -56.02
N ILE A 585 -37.70 0.51 -55.30
CA ILE A 585 -38.33 -0.80 -55.23
C ILE A 585 -38.89 -1.03 -56.63
N ALA A 586 -38.25 -1.93 -57.38
CA ALA A 586 -38.81 -2.41 -58.62
C ALA A 586 -40.21 -3.05 -58.32
N ARG A 587 -41.26 -2.41 -58.75
CA ARG A 587 -42.59 -3.01 -58.70
C ARG A 587 -42.62 -4.15 -59.70
N PRO A 588 -43.14 -5.39 -59.30
CA PRO A 588 -43.31 -6.50 -60.21
C PRO A 588 -44.29 -6.22 -61.34
#